data_bb0226b1fda897d3f7e274b814334c75
#
_entry.id   bb0226b1fda897d3f7e274b814334c75
#
_cell.length_a   1.000
_cell.length_b   1.000
_cell.length_c   1.000
_cell.angle_alpha   90.00
_cell.angle_beta   90.00
_cell.angle_gamma   90.00
#
_symmetry.space_group_name_H-M   'P 1'
#
loop_
_entity.id
_entity.type
_entity.pdbx_description
1 polymer ?
#
loop_
_entity_poly.entity_id
_entity_poly.type
_entity_poly.pdbx_seq_one_letter_code
_entity_poly.pdbx_strand_id
1 'polypeptide(L)'
;MTDLPTIGFGLGERAAFAVQPGQSRGRLYPEPSSPTRTPFQRDRDRIVHSTAFRRLKHKTQVFLAYEGDHYRTRLTHTIEVSQIARAFARAFRLDEDLTEAVALVHDFGHTPFGHAGERALHACMAAYGGFDHNAQALRIVTALERRYAEFDGLNLAYETLEGLVKHNGPLLGPQAAADAPVPRPILDFDAVFPLHLETHASLEAQSAAISDDIAYDTHDLDDGMRAGLIDVEDLAELPLAGDILREVRRAYPTLDRSRLVHEIMRRHITRMVEDVIVSTTEALGQVAPASVDDVRGAGRALVGFSPAMRAAEAETKRFLFKRVYRDPSVSRVMDRAETIVRDLFARLFENPAEMPEEWRDTSASGDEARRARRVADYLSGMTDSYALAEHRRLFDVTPELR
;
A
#
# COMPACT_ATOMS: atom_id res chain seq x y z
N MET A 1 -23.31 -10.07 28.21
CA MET A 1 -23.62 -9.72 26.81
C MET A 1 -23.93 -8.25 26.83
N THR A 2 -23.03 -7.44 26.29
CA THR A 2 -23.31 -6.02 26.06
C THR A 2 -24.37 -5.94 24.97
N ASP A 3 -25.47 -5.26 25.22
CA ASP A 3 -26.49 -4.97 24.22
C ASP A 3 -25.85 -4.18 23.07
N LEU A 4 -25.50 -4.87 22.01
CA LEU A 4 -25.03 -4.22 20.78
C LEU A 4 -26.23 -3.52 20.14
N PRO A 5 -26.13 -2.25 19.78
CA PRO A 5 -27.20 -1.56 19.08
C PRO A 5 -27.47 -2.30 17.75
N THR A 6 -28.71 -2.73 17.56
CA THR A 6 -29.11 -3.50 16.37
C THR A 6 -29.17 -2.65 15.10
N ILE A 7 -29.18 -1.32 15.24
CA ILE A 7 -29.17 -0.36 14.13
C ILE A 7 -28.11 0.71 14.44
N GLY A 8 -27.29 1.09 13.44
CA GLY A 8 -26.27 2.13 13.60
C GLY A 8 -24.98 1.65 14.28
N PHE A 9 -24.70 0.35 14.28
CA PHE A 9 -23.44 -0.17 14.79
C PHE A 9 -22.25 0.49 14.05
N GLY A 10 -21.33 1.10 14.80
CA GLY A 10 -20.21 1.87 14.26
C GLY A 10 -20.54 3.30 13.84
N LEU A 11 -21.77 3.77 13.99
CA LEU A 11 -22.16 5.17 13.73
C LEU A 11 -22.16 6.04 14.99
N GLY A 12 -21.57 5.58 16.10
CA GLY A 12 -21.42 6.34 17.33
C GLY A 12 -20.46 7.54 17.17
N GLU A 13 -20.40 8.38 18.22
CA GLU A 13 -19.41 9.47 18.27
C GLU A 13 -17.99 8.91 18.13
N ARG A 14 -17.15 9.63 17.38
CA ARG A 14 -15.72 9.29 17.27
C ARG A 14 -15.06 9.30 18.63
N ALA A 15 -14.07 8.46 18.79
CA ALA A 15 -13.23 8.47 19.99
C ALA A 15 -12.48 9.81 20.10
N ALA A 16 -12.15 10.23 21.32
CA ALA A 16 -11.41 11.48 21.55
C ALA A 16 -10.04 11.51 20.85
N PHE A 17 -9.42 10.34 20.70
CA PHE A 17 -8.13 10.15 20.05
C PHE A 17 -8.24 9.95 18.52
N ALA A 18 -9.44 9.90 17.97
CA ALA A 18 -9.65 9.84 16.52
C ALA A 18 -9.46 11.21 15.88
N VAL A 19 -9.08 11.21 14.60
CA VAL A 19 -9.03 12.44 13.81
C VAL A 19 -10.45 13.00 13.64
N GLN A 20 -10.60 14.29 13.96
CA GLN A 20 -11.86 14.99 13.82
C GLN A 20 -11.84 15.82 12.51
N PRO A 21 -12.77 15.62 11.57
CA PRO A 21 -12.78 16.36 10.29
C PRO A 21 -12.82 17.89 10.46
N GLY A 22 -13.48 18.38 11.50
CA GLY A 22 -13.55 19.80 11.83
C GLY A 22 -12.26 20.39 12.41
N GLN A 23 -11.27 19.54 12.74
CA GLN A 23 -9.97 19.91 13.29
C GLN A 23 -8.83 19.52 12.33
N SER A 24 -9.13 19.22 11.06
CA SER A 24 -8.10 18.92 10.07
C SER A 24 -7.08 20.05 9.97
N ARG A 25 -5.81 19.70 9.87
CA ARG A 25 -4.70 20.66 9.65
C ARG A 25 -4.70 21.26 8.24
N GLY A 26 -5.68 20.90 7.41
CA GLY A 26 -5.94 21.52 6.13
C GLY A 26 -5.18 20.91 4.97
N ARG A 27 -4.98 21.70 3.93
CA ARG A 27 -4.42 21.32 2.63
C ARG A 27 -3.31 22.29 2.24
N LEU A 28 -2.37 21.83 1.41
CA LEU A 28 -1.29 22.70 0.89
C LEU A 28 -1.86 23.91 0.15
N TYR A 29 -2.86 23.69 -0.71
CA TYR A 29 -3.60 24.77 -1.38
C TYR A 29 -4.95 24.94 -0.67
N PRO A 30 -5.21 26.13 -0.05
CA PRO A 30 -6.48 26.39 0.60
C PRO A 30 -7.66 26.29 -0.37
N GLU A 31 -8.72 25.61 0.05
CA GLU A 31 -9.94 25.48 -0.73
C GLU A 31 -11.17 25.71 0.16
N PRO A 32 -12.29 26.20 -0.38
CA PRO A 32 -13.53 26.31 0.35
C PRO A 32 -14.00 24.97 0.89
N SER A 33 -14.61 24.97 2.07
CA SER A 33 -15.24 23.77 2.64
C SER A 33 -16.40 23.32 1.76
N SER A 34 -16.59 22.01 1.68
CA SER A 34 -17.78 21.46 0.99
C SER A 34 -19.00 21.53 1.92
N PRO A 35 -20.17 21.94 1.41
CA PRO A 35 -21.39 21.90 2.22
C PRO A 35 -21.94 20.51 2.49
N THR A 36 -21.45 19.48 1.76
CA THR A 36 -22.01 18.13 1.77
C THR A 36 -21.01 17.03 2.10
N ARG A 37 -19.72 17.36 2.21
CA ARG A 37 -18.65 16.37 2.41
C ARG A 37 -17.62 16.86 3.41
N THR A 38 -17.14 15.95 4.25
CA THR A 38 -15.96 16.19 5.10
C THR A 38 -14.69 16.34 4.25
N PRO A 39 -13.59 16.88 4.79
CA PRO A 39 -12.29 16.89 4.11
C PRO A 39 -11.87 15.48 3.63
N PHE A 40 -12.09 14.45 4.44
CA PHE A 40 -11.65 13.08 4.15
C PHE A 40 -12.55 12.36 3.14
N GLN A 41 -13.85 12.66 3.12
CA GLN A 41 -14.72 12.23 2.02
C GLN A 41 -14.28 12.82 0.69
N ARG A 42 -13.87 14.10 0.68
CA ARG A 42 -13.30 14.71 -0.53
C ARG A 42 -12.00 14.04 -0.95
N ASP A 43 -11.14 13.67 -0.01
CA ASP A 43 -9.89 12.96 -0.31
C ASP A 43 -10.15 11.59 -0.91
N ARG A 44 -11.01 10.79 -0.30
CA ARG A 44 -11.42 9.49 -0.85
C ARG A 44 -11.97 9.63 -2.27
N ASP A 45 -12.88 10.58 -2.51
CA ASP A 45 -13.43 10.83 -3.84
C ASP A 45 -12.32 11.21 -4.85
N ARG A 46 -11.37 12.06 -4.47
CA ARG A 46 -10.23 12.47 -5.31
C ARG A 46 -9.34 11.29 -5.65
N ILE A 47 -9.07 10.43 -4.68
CA ILE A 47 -8.27 9.22 -4.83
C ILE A 47 -8.96 8.26 -5.83
N VAL A 48 -10.22 7.90 -5.60
CA VAL A 48 -10.99 6.98 -6.45
C VAL A 48 -11.11 7.50 -7.89
N HIS A 49 -11.24 8.82 -8.07
CA HIS A 49 -11.31 9.42 -9.40
C HIS A 49 -9.95 9.70 -10.05
N SER A 50 -8.81 9.45 -9.38
CA SER A 50 -7.48 9.67 -9.92
C SER A 50 -7.14 8.72 -11.07
N THR A 51 -6.16 9.10 -11.89
CA THR A 51 -5.62 8.25 -12.94
C THR A 51 -4.79 7.12 -12.34
N ALA A 52 -4.07 7.40 -11.26
CA ALA A 52 -3.27 6.43 -10.53
C ALA A 52 -4.13 5.27 -10.01
N PHE A 53 -5.29 5.55 -9.38
CA PHE A 53 -6.22 4.52 -8.91
C PHE A 53 -6.70 3.58 -10.03
N ARG A 54 -7.06 4.15 -11.19
CA ARG A 54 -7.50 3.33 -12.35
C ARG A 54 -6.41 2.41 -12.88
N ARG A 55 -5.13 2.86 -12.82
CA ARG A 55 -3.98 2.06 -13.29
C ARG A 55 -3.70 0.85 -12.40
N LEU A 56 -4.10 0.85 -11.12
CA LEU A 56 -3.95 -0.29 -10.21
C LEU A 56 -4.61 -1.56 -10.76
N LYS A 57 -5.68 -1.43 -11.56
CA LYS A 57 -6.34 -2.57 -12.23
C LYS A 57 -5.38 -3.38 -13.13
N HIS A 58 -4.32 -2.75 -13.64
CA HIS A 58 -3.41 -3.33 -14.63
C HIS A 58 -1.97 -3.38 -14.10
N LYS A 59 -1.80 -3.37 -12.79
CA LYS A 59 -0.50 -3.56 -12.12
C LYS A 59 -0.52 -4.86 -11.34
N THR A 60 0.56 -5.63 -11.48
CA THR A 60 0.80 -6.88 -10.76
C THR A 60 0.84 -6.65 -9.25
N GLN A 61 0.18 -7.53 -8.48
CA GLN A 61 0.38 -7.67 -7.04
C GLN A 61 1.56 -8.62 -6.78
N VAL A 62 1.41 -9.91 -7.04
CA VAL A 62 2.45 -10.94 -6.92
C VAL A 62 2.67 -11.68 -8.24
N PHE A 63 1.60 -12.17 -8.84
CA PHE A 63 1.61 -12.85 -10.13
C PHE A 63 1.16 -11.91 -11.23
N LEU A 64 1.75 -12.03 -12.41
CA LEU A 64 1.41 -11.16 -13.53
C LEU A 64 -0.07 -11.25 -13.86
N ALA A 65 -0.75 -10.12 -13.89
CA ALA A 65 -2.21 -10.05 -14.03
C ALA A 65 -2.76 -10.69 -15.33
N TYR A 66 -1.90 -10.92 -16.33
CA TYR A 66 -2.28 -11.58 -17.59
C TYR A 66 -1.99 -13.09 -17.62
N GLU A 67 -1.42 -13.67 -16.56
CA GLU A 67 -1.22 -15.13 -16.44
C GLU A 67 -2.51 -15.87 -16.07
N GLY A 68 -3.55 -15.15 -15.66
CA GLY A 68 -4.87 -15.72 -15.39
C GLY A 68 -5.86 -14.70 -14.79
N ASP A 69 -7.11 -14.80 -15.22
CA ASP A 69 -8.20 -13.89 -14.81
C ASP A 69 -8.53 -13.93 -13.30
N HIS A 70 -7.94 -14.86 -12.56
CA HIS A 70 -8.22 -15.10 -11.14
C HIS A 70 -7.15 -14.57 -10.20
N TYR A 71 -6.01 -14.08 -10.71
CA TYR A 71 -4.98 -13.47 -9.87
C TYR A 71 -5.38 -12.06 -9.47
N ARG A 72 -5.01 -11.68 -8.25
CA ARG A 72 -5.26 -10.34 -7.74
C ARG A 72 -4.42 -9.31 -8.47
N THR A 73 -5.07 -8.22 -8.85
CA THR A 73 -4.40 -6.98 -9.25
C THR A 73 -4.24 -6.07 -8.03
N ARG A 74 -3.39 -5.05 -8.10
CA ARG A 74 -3.27 -4.06 -7.03
C ARG A 74 -4.60 -3.39 -6.71
N LEU A 75 -5.49 -3.21 -7.69
CA LEU A 75 -6.81 -2.62 -7.43
C LEU A 75 -7.67 -3.52 -6.52
N THR A 76 -7.75 -4.82 -6.81
CA THR A 76 -8.55 -5.73 -5.98
C THR A 76 -7.96 -5.87 -4.59
N HIS A 77 -6.62 -5.98 -4.48
CA HIS A 77 -5.92 -5.96 -3.19
C HIS A 77 -6.24 -4.67 -2.40
N THR A 78 -6.05 -3.49 -2.99
CA THR A 78 -6.30 -2.21 -2.33
C THR A 78 -7.76 -2.07 -1.84
N ILE A 79 -8.75 -2.58 -2.58
CA ILE A 79 -10.15 -2.60 -2.15
C ILE A 79 -10.35 -3.53 -0.94
N GLU A 80 -9.73 -4.71 -0.94
CA GLU A 80 -9.80 -5.66 0.17
C GLU A 80 -9.08 -5.11 1.41
N VAL A 81 -7.93 -4.44 1.26
CA VAL A 81 -7.24 -3.69 2.33
C VAL A 81 -8.17 -2.62 2.93
N SER A 82 -8.82 -1.82 2.09
CA SER A 82 -9.71 -0.76 2.56
C SER A 82 -10.92 -1.31 3.33
N GLN A 83 -11.43 -2.47 2.95
CA GLN A 83 -12.51 -3.14 3.66
C GLN A 83 -12.09 -3.57 5.08
N ILE A 84 -10.88 -4.11 5.25
CA ILE A 84 -10.33 -4.49 6.56
C ILE A 84 -10.07 -3.23 7.39
N ALA A 85 -9.47 -2.19 6.81
CA ALA A 85 -9.17 -0.93 7.47
C ALA A 85 -10.44 -0.25 8.02
N ARG A 86 -11.52 -0.25 7.24
CA ARG A 86 -12.82 0.25 7.68
C ARG A 86 -13.41 -0.56 8.83
N ALA A 87 -13.16 -1.87 8.91
CA ALA A 87 -13.58 -2.67 10.06
C ALA A 87 -12.87 -2.21 11.34
N PHE A 88 -11.57 -1.91 11.28
CA PHE A 88 -10.83 -1.32 12.41
C PHE A 88 -11.32 0.09 12.75
N ALA A 89 -11.59 0.93 11.75
CA ALA A 89 -12.11 2.28 11.99
C ALA A 89 -13.42 2.23 12.78
N ARG A 90 -14.33 1.31 12.46
CA ARG A 90 -15.58 1.10 13.22
C ARG A 90 -15.31 0.55 14.62
N ALA A 91 -14.44 -0.45 14.76
CA ALA A 91 -14.13 -1.07 16.05
C ALA A 91 -13.57 -0.04 17.04
N PHE A 92 -12.71 0.87 16.59
CA PHE A 92 -12.06 1.89 17.41
C PHE A 92 -12.76 3.24 17.38
N ARG A 93 -13.89 3.38 16.68
CA ARG A 93 -14.65 4.64 16.49
C ARG A 93 -13.79 5.77 15.91
N LEU A 94 -13.00 5.44 14.87
CA LEU A 94 -12.16 6.37 14.12
C LEU A 94 -12.94 7.04 12.98
N ASP A 95 -12.28 7.92 12.23
CA ASP A 95 -12.82 8.43 10.97
C ASP A 95 -12.67 7.39 9.86
N GLU A 96 -13.80 6.81 9.45
CA GLU A 96 -13.86 5.73 8.45
C GLU A 96 -13.42 6.23 7.06
N ASP A 97 -13.79 7.46 6.69
CA ASP A 97 -13.44 8.04 5.38
C ASP A 97 -11.93 8.33 5.27
N LEU A 98 -11.29 8.80 6.35
CA LEU A 98 -9.83 8.98 6.40
C LEU A 98 -9.10 7.64 6.34
N THR A 99 -9.54 6.66 7.12
CA THR A 99 -8.95 5.33 7.14
C THR A 99 -9.03 4.68 5.76
N GLU A 100 -10.18 4.78 5.10
CA GLU A 100 -10.37 4.31 3.73
C GLU A 100 -9.49 5.06 2.74
N ALA A 101 -9.41 6.40 2.83
CA ALA A 101 -8.58 7.20 1.94
C ALA A 101 -7.10 6.82 2.01
N VAL A 102 -6.55 6.60 3.22
CA VAL A 102 -5.17 6.15 3.40
C VAL A 102 -4.97 4.74 2.83
N ALA A 103 -5.90 3.83 3.09
CA ALA A 103 -5.84 2.47 2.55
C ALA A 103 -5.92 2.44 1.01
N LEU A 104 -6.71 3.33 0.39
CA LEU A 104 -6.85 3.37 -1.07
C LEU A 104 -5.64 3.97 -1.80
N VAL A 105 -4.86 4.83 -1.14
CA VAL A 105 -3.76 5.57 -1.78
C VAL A 105 -2.39 4.93 -1.60
N HIS A 106 -2.24 3.99 -0.65
CA HIS A 106 -0.94 3.45 -0.23
C HIS A 106 -0.13 2.87 -1.40
N ASP A 107 -0.77 2.17 -2.34
CA ASP A 107 -0.16 1.43 -3.43
C ASP A 107 0.09 2.26 -4.72
N PHE A 108 -0.23 3.56 -4.73
CA PHE A 108 -0.16 4.38 -5.95
C PHE A 108 1.23 4.44 -6.58
N GLY A 109 2.27 4.41 -5.77
CA GLY A 109 3.65 4.60 -6.21
C GLY A 109 4.33 3.36 -6.79
N HIS A 110 3.72 2.20 -6.72
CA HIS A 110 4.31 0.98 -7.27
C HIS A 110 4.55 1.06 -8.77
N THR A 111 5.68 0.51 -9.19
CA THR A 111 6.10 0.39 -10.59
C THR A 111 5.30 -0.71 -11.31
N PRO A 112 5.34 -0.79 -12.66
CA PRO A 112 4.97 -1.99 -13.35
C PRO A 112 5.78 -3.19 -12.83
N PHE A 113 5.20 -4.37 -12.83
CA PHE A 113 5.78 -5.63 -12.33
C PHE A 113 6.11 -5.63 -10.82
N GLY A 114 5.43 -4.80 -10.04
CA GLY A 114 5.53 -4.78 -8.57
C GLY A 114 6.94 -4.56 -8.05
N HIS A 115 7.36 -5.34 -7.07
CA HIS A 115 8.68 -5.19 -6.43
C HIS A 115 9.86 -5.48 -7.36
N ALA A 116 9.70 -6.28 -8.42
CA ALA A 116 10.75 -6.49 -9.41
C ALA A 116 11.06 -5.20 -10.17
N GLY A 117 10.02 -4.53 -10.67
CA GLY A 117 10.18 -3.23 -11.31
C GLY A 117 10.75 -2.16 -10.37
N GLU A 118 10.36 -2.18 -9.10
CA GLU A 118 10.88 -1.26 -8.09
C GLU A 118 12.37 -1.47 -7.84
N ARG A 119 12.83 -2.71 -7.64
CA ARG A 119 14.26 -3.01 -7.50
C ARG A 119 15.08 -2.55 -8.70
N ALA A 120 14.57 -2.82 -9.91
CA ALA A 120 15.22 -2.38 -11.15
C ALA A 120 15.32 -0.86 -11.23
N LEU A 121 14.21 -0.16 -10.95
CA LEU A 121 14.17 1.30 -11.00
C LEU A 121 15.00 1.93 -9.90
N HIS A 122 15.01 1.36 -8.69
CA HIS A 122 15.88 1.80 -7.60
C HIS A 122 17.36 1.69 -7.99
N ALA A 123 17.76 0.58 -8.60
CA ALA A 123 19.13 0.40 -9.08
C ALA A 123 19.52 1.42 -10.16
N CYS A 124 18.61 1.70 -11.11
CA CYS A 124 18.84 2.73 -12.13
C CYS A 124 18.95 4.14 -11.53
N MET A 125 18.21 4.39 -10.47
CA MET A 125 18.17 5.67 -9.77
C MET A 125 19.24 5.82 -8.69
N ALA A 126 20.10 4.83 -8.45
CA ALA A 126 21.05 4.83 -7.32
C ALA A 126 21.93 6.09 -7.25
N ALA A 127 22.43 6.58 -8.40
CA ALA A 127 23.21 7.80 -8.48
C ALA A 127 22.37 9.09 -8.30
N TYR A 128 21.03 8.99 -8.32
CA TYR A 128 20.10 10.11 -8.33
C TYR A 128 19.16 10.09 -7.11
N GLY A 129 19.56 9.43 -6.02
CA GLY A 129 18.82 9.37 -4.75
C GLY A 129 17.85 8.19 -4.62
N GLY A 130 17.96 7.19 -5.51
CA GLY A 130 17.15 5.97 -5.47
C GLY A 130 15.70 6.15 -5.91
N PHE A 131 14.94 5.06 -5.79
CA PHE A 131 13.50 5.03 -5.99
C PHE A 131 12.86 4.30 -4.81
N ASP A 132 11.72 4.80 -4.36
CA ASP A 132 10.91 4.27 -3.28
C ASP A 132 9.44 4.48 -3.63
N HIS A 133 8.60 3.45 -3.50
CA HIS A 133 7.20 3.53 -3.91
C HIS A 133 6.36 4.44 -3.02
N ASN A 134 6.67 4.58 -1.71
CA ASN A 134 5.96 5.50 -0.81
C ASN A 134 6.25 6.96 -1.19
N ALA A 135 7.53 7.27 -1.44
CA ALA A 135 7.92 8.58 -1.95
C ALA A 135 7.28 8.87 -3.31
N GLN A 136 7.17 7.86 -4.17
CA GLN A 136 6.50 7.99 -5.46
C GLN A 136 4.99 8.17 -5.32
N ALA A 137 4.33 7.49 -4.37
CA ALA A 137 2.92 7.71 -4.07
C ALA A 137 2.67 9.15 -3.64
N LEU A 138 3.53 9.71 -2.76
CA LEU A 138 3.47 11.11 -2.38
C LEU A 138 3.62 12.04 -3.61
N ARG A 139 4.59 11.79 -4.49
CA ARG A 139 4.78 12.57 -5.72
C ARG A 139 3.55 12.53 -6.62
N ILE A 140 2.94 11.37 -6.77
CA ILE A 140 1.72 11.21 -7.59
C ILE A 140 0.61 12.11 -7.07
N VAL A 141 0.34 12.06 -5.76
CA VAL A 141 -0.80 12.80 -5.18
C VAL A 141 -0.51 14.28 -4.96
N THR A 142 0.76 14.71 -5.00
CA THR A 142 1.14 16.13 -4.76
C THR A 142 1.60 16.87 -6.02
N ALA A 143 2.03 16.15 -7.08
CA ALA A 143 2.64 16.79 -8.24
C ALA A 143 2.33 16.17 -9.61
N LEU A 144 2.01 14.86 -9.70
CA LEU A 144 1.94 14.17 -10.99
C LEU A 144 0.51 14.01 -11.52
N GLU A 145 -0.51 13.94 -10.65
CA GLU A 145 -1.90 13.98 -11.08
C GLU A 145 -2.24 15.40 -11.53
N ARG A 146 -2.85 15.53 -12.72
CA ARG A 146 -3.21 16.83 -13.33
C ARG A 146 -4.70 16.88 -13.62
N ARG A 147 -5.49 17.20 -12.59
CA ARG A 147 -6.95 17.15 -12.66
C ARG A 147 -7.63 18.47 -12.30
N TYR A 148 -6.92 19.38 -11.65
CA TYR A 148 -7.43 20.63 -11.16
C TYR A 148 -6.77 21.80 -11.90
N ALA A 149 -7.54 22.87 -12.13
CA ALA A 149 -7.06 24.01 -12.88
C ALA A 149 -6.04 24.87 -12.09
N GLU A 150 -6.13 24.83 -10.77
CA GLU A 150 -5.41 25.76 -9.89
C GLU A 150 -4.13 25.16 -9.30
N PHE A 151 -3.98 23.82 -9.31
CA PHE A 151 -2.82 23.16 -8.72
C PHE A 151 -2.56 21.79 -9.37
N ASP A 152 -1.32 21.35 -9.30
CA ASP A 152 -0.91 19.97 -9.59
C ASP A 152 -1.21 19.07 -8.39
N GLY A 153 -1.34 17.77 -8.62
CA GLY A 153 -1.67 16.78 -7.61
C GLY A 153 -3.17 16.69 -7.31
N LEU A 154 -3.49 16.05 -6.19
CA LEU A 154 -4.84 15.86 -5.69
C LEU A 154 -5.21 16.83 -4.55
N ASN A 155 -4.24 17.58 -4.03
CA ASN A 155 -4.39 18.48 -2.88
C ASN A 155 -5.11 17.80 -1.71
N LEU A 156 -4.57 16.64 -1.26
CA LEU A 156 -5.13 15.88 -0.15
C LEU A 156 -4.90 16.61 1.19
N ALA A 157 -5.73 16.31 2.19
CA ALA A 157 -5.60 16.84 3.54
C ALA A 157 -4.31 16.33 4.22
N TYR A 158 -3.81 17.12 5.18
CA TYR A 158 -2.64 16.78 5.98
C TYR A 158 -2.69 15.34 6.49
N GLU A 159 -3.81 14.91 7.06
CA GLU A 159 -3.97 13.62 7.73
C GLU A 159 -3.89 12.45 6.73
N THR A 160 -4.37 12.65 5.52
CA THR A 160 -4.24 11.65 4.44
C THR A 160 -2.78 11.55 3.97
N LEU A 161 -2.09 12.69 3.81
CA LEU A 161 -0.68 12.74 3.43
C LEU A 161 0.23 12.21 4.55
N GLU A 162 -0.08 12.56 5.80
CA GLU A 162 0.58 12.01 6.98
C GLU A 162 0.49 10.48 6.98
N GLY A 163 -0.70 9.94 6.78
CA GLY A 163 -0.93 8.50 6.73
C GLY A 163 -0.16 7.84 5.58
N LEU A 164 -0.21 8.42 4.38
CA LEU A 164 0.52 7.92 3.22
C LEU A 164 2.03 7.81 3.48
N VAL A 165 2.62 8.81 4.13
CA VAL A 165 4.08 8.88 4.34
C VAL A 165 4.53 8.08 5.56
N LYS A 166 3.72 8.04 6.63
CA LYS A 166 4.11 7.50 7.94
C LYS A 166 3.36 6.22 8.34
N HIS A 167 2.68 5.53 7.43
CA HIS A 167 1.95 4.30 7.79
C HIS A 167 2.89 3.21 8.36
N ASN A 168 4.15 3.17 7.93
CA ASN A 168 5.18 2.27 8.47
C ASN A 168 5.92 2.82 9.70
N GLY A 169 5.47 3.94 10.25
CA GLY A 169 6.06 4.60 11.41
C GLY A 169 6.82 5.88 11.10
N PRO A 170 7.49 6.46 12.12
CA PRO A 170 8.30 7.66 11.97
C PRO A 170 9.46 7.45 10.99
N LEU A 171 9.79 8.49 10.21
CA LEU A 171 10.91 8.48 9.27
C LEU A 171 12.15 9.17 9.83
N LEU A 172 12.00 9.98 10.86
CA LEU A 172 13.08 10.69 11.56
C LEU A 172 13.02 10.41 13.04
N GLY A 173 14.12 10.72 13.74
CA GLY A 173 14.20 10.60 15.21
C GLY A 173 14.51 9.18 15.69
N PRO A 174 14.48 8.95 17.03
CA PRO A 174 14.97 7.71 17.64
C PRO A 174 14.10 6.47 17.37
N GLN A 175 12.92 6.67 16.82
CA GLN A 175 11.97 5.60 16.50
C GLN A 175 11.89 5.28 15.00
N ALA A 176 12.62 6.04 14.19
CA ALA A 176 12.76 5.73 12.77
C ALA A 176 13.50 4.40 12.57
N ALA A 177 13.18 3.70 11.48
CA ALA A 177 13.96 2.53 11.08
C ALA A 177 15.44 2.95 10.89
N ALA A 178 16.35 2.31 11.61
CA ALA A 178 17.68 2.83 11.94
C ALA A 178 18.62 3.10 10.74
N ASP A 179 18.38 2.55 9.55
CA ASP A 179 19.41 2.52 8.51
C ASP A 179 18.96 3.00 7.11
N ALA A 180 17.72 3.45 6.94
CA ALA A 180 17.26 3.90 5.64
C ALA A 180 17.20 5.44 5.58
N PRO A 181 17.91 6.09 4.66
CA PRO A 181 17.78 7.53 4.47
C PRO A 181 16.35 7.86 3.99
N VAL A 182 15.77 8.91 4.55
CA VAL A 182 14.46 9.39 4.10
C VAL A 182 14.55 9.78 2.62
N PRO A 183 13.67 9.23 1.76
CA PRO A 183 13.70 9.56 0.33
C PRO A 183 13.57 11.06 0.07
N ARG A 184 14.39 11.59 -0.82
CA ARG A 184 14.47 13.02 -1.12
C ARG A 184 13.11 13.67 -1.42
N PRO A 185 12.19 13.04 -2.20
CA PRO A 185 10.88 13.64 -2.47
C PRO A 185 10.02 13.87 -1.22
N ILE A 186 10.19 13.04 -0.18
CA ILE A 186 9.49 13.22 1.09
C ILE A 186 10.05 14.43 1.82
N LEU A 187 11.38 14.56 1.90
CA LEU A 187 12.04 15.72 2.53
C LEU A 187 11.70 17.03 1.81
N ASP A 188 11.69 17.03 0.48
CA ASP A 188 11.36 18.21 -0.32
C ASP A 188 9.91 18.65 -0.10
N PHE A 189 8.98 17.71 0.05
CA PHE A 189 7.59 18.02 0.35
C PHE A 189 7.40 18.48 1.81
N ASP A 190 8.04 17.80 2.76
CA ASP A 190 7.98 18.15 4.19
C ASP A 190 8.52 19.58 4.46
N ALA A 191 9.49 20.03 3.67
CA ALA A 191 10.02 21.40 3.77
C ALA A 191 9.00 22.50 3.43
N VAL A 192 7.97 22.19 2.62
CA VAL A 192 6.92 23.14 2.25
C VAL A 192 5.59 22.89 2.96
N PHE A 193 5.35 21.66 3.37
CA PHE A 193 4.16 21.24 4.11
C PHE A 193 4.55 20.22 5.17
N PRO A 194 4.94 20.66 6.38
CA PRO A 194 5.51 19.80 7.41
C PRO A 194 4.56 18.69 7.86
N LEU A 195 5.00 17.43 7.69
CA LEU A 195 4.25 16.23 8.07
C LEU A 195 4.68 15.66 9.44
N HIS A 196 5.62 16.32 10.13
CA HIS A 196 6.16 15.88 11.41
C HIS A 196 6.70 14.45 11.36
N LEU A 197 7.72 14.25 10.52
CA LEU A 197 8.29 12.94 10.18
C LEU A 197 8.86 12.18 11.38
N GLU A 198 9.05 12.86 12.52
CA GLU A 198 9.56 12.32 13.81
C GLU A 198 8.49 11.66 14.66
N THR A 199 7.20 11.82 14.33
CA THR A 199 6.08 11.27 15.10
C THR A 199 5.41 10.09 14.39
N HIS A 200 4.68 9.27 15.14
CA HIS A 200 3.77 8.30 14.55
C HIS A 200 2.63 8.98 13.79
N ALA A 201 1.96 8.25 12.91
CA ALA A 201 0.74 8.71 12.26
C ALA A 201 -0.48 8.51 13.19
N SER A 202 -1.63 9.06 12.78
CA SER A 202 -2.91 8.85 13.45
C SER A 202 -3.29 7.36 13.53
N LEU A 203 -4.25 7.02 14.38
CA LEU A 203 -4.72 5.65 14.53
C LEU A 203 -5.40 5.13 13.24
N GLU A 204 -6.04 6.02 12.48
CA GLU A 204 -6.60 5.73 11.17
C GLU A 204 -5.52 5.23 10.19
N ALA A 205 -4.39 5.91 10.14
CA ALA A 205 -3.29 5.52 9.28
C ALA A 205 -2.61 4.22 9.73
N GLN A 206 -2.43 4.03 11.03
CA GLN A 206 -1.91 2.78 11.60
C GLN A 206 -2.87 1.61 11.31
N SER A 207 -4.19 1.85 11.35
CA SER A 207 -5.21 0.86 11.00
C SER A 207 -5.16 0.49 9.52
N ALA A 208 -4.91 1.45 8.63
CA ALA A 208 -4.72 1.18 7.21
C ALA A 208 -3.47 0.34 6.96
N ALA A 209 -2.35 0.63 7.64
CA ALA A 209 -1.09 -0.10 7.51
C ALA A 209 -1.22 -1.58 7.91
N ILE A 210 -1.75 -1.86 9.09
CA ILE A 210 -1.91 -3.25 9.55
C ILE A 210 -2.91 -4.04 8.69
N SER A 211 -3.85 -3.34 8.02
CA SER A 211 -4.79 -3.96 7.10
C SER A 211 -4.12 -4.46 5.83
N ASP A 212 -3.08 -3.76 5.37
CA ASP A 212 -2.25 -4.20 4.26
C ASP A 212 -1.46 -5.46 4.64
N ASP A 213 -0.83 -5.52 5.82
CA ASP A 213 -0.14 -6.73 6.31
C ASP A 213 -1.08 -7.94 6.35
N ILE A 214 -2.30 -7.78 6.89
CA ILE A 214 -3.30 -8.86 6.97
C ILE A 214 -3.73 -9.33 5.57
N ALA A 215 -4.01 -8.39 4.69
CA ALA A 215 -4.42 -8.66 3.33
C ALA A 215 -3.29 -9.35 2.56
N TYR A 216 -2.08 -8.80 2.63
CA TYR A 216 -0.88 -9.32 1.95
C TYR A 216 -0.64 -10.80 2.31
N ASP A 217 -0.54 -11.13 3.59
CA ASP A 217 -0.27 -12.50 4.02
C ASP A 217 -1.32 -13.49 3.53
N THR A 218 -2.61 -13.12 3.65
CA THR A 218 -3.72 -14.00 3.27
C THR A 218 -3.86 -14.11 1.75
N HIS A 219 -3.69 -13.02 1.04
CA HIS A 219 -3.82 -12.98 -0.42
C HIS A 219 -2.70 -13.75 -1.10
N ASP A 220 -1.47 -13.64 -0.59
CA ASP A 220 -0.33 -14.31 -1.18
C ASP A 220 -0.34 -15.82 -0.91
N LEU A 221 -0.90 -16.25 0.24
CA LEU A 221 -1.19 -17.66 0.47
C LEU A 221 -2.25 -18.19 -0.52
N ASP A 222 -3.35 -17.47 -0.72
CA ASP A 222 -4.42 -17.86 -1.65
C ASP A 222 -3.91 -17.91 -3.09
N ASP A 223 -3.21 -16.87 -3.54
CA ASP A 223 -2.68 -16.79 -4.90
C ASP A 223 -1.55 -17.81 -5.13
N GLY A 224 -0.70 -18.09 -4.12
CA GLY A 224 0.30 -19.15 -4.16
C GLY A 224 -0.30 -20.56 -4.27
N MET A 225 -1.41 -20.82 -3.59
CA MET A 225 -2.16 -22.08 -3.73
C MET A 225 -2.86 -22.19 -5.09
N ARG A 226 -3.34 -21.08 -5.62
CA ARG A 226 -3.96 -20.97 -6.94
C ARG A 226 -2.95 -21.18 -8.06
N ALA A 227 -1.74 -20.69 -7.89
CA ALA A 227 -0.60 -20.92 -8.78
C ALA A 227 0.00 -22.34 -8.69
N GLY A 228 -0.45 -23.14 -7.75
CA GLY A 228 0.09 -24.50 -7.51
C GLY A 228 1.49 -24.52 -6.91
N LEU A 229 1.97 -23.41 -6.35
CA LEU A 229 3.24 -23.30 -5.64
C LEU A 229 3.13 -23.72 -4.17
N ILE A 230 1.92 -23.71 -3.63
CA ILE A 230 1.58 -24.11 -2.27
C ILE A 230 0.45 -25.13 -2.35
N ASP A 231 0.63 -26.30 -1.73
CA ASP A 231 -0.48 -27.21 -1.49
C ASP A 231 -1.17 -26.89 -0.16
N VAL A 232 -2.46 -27.24 -0.04
CA VAL A 232 -3.21 -27.02 1.21
C VAL A 232 -2.55 -27.72 2.39
N GLU A 233 -1.88 -28.85 2.14
CA GLU A 233 -1.16 -29.60 3.17
C GLU A 233 0.07 -28.85 3.71
N ASP A 234 0.71 -28.04 2.89
CA ASP A 234 1.86 -27.23 3.31
C ASP A 234 1.47 -26.20 4.39
N LEU A 235 0.19 -25.78 4.42
CA LEU A 235 -0.31 -24.88 5.46
C LEU A 235 -0.18 -25.46 6.88
N ALA A 236 -0.07 -26.79 7.01
CA ALA A 236 0.16 -27.43 8.31
C ALA A 236 1.49 -27.05 8.97
N GLU A 237 2.45 -26.52 8.19
CA GLU A 237 3.73 -26.00 8.68
C GLU A 237 3.58 -24.64 9.39
N LEU A 238 2.47 -23.93 9.15
CA LEU A 238 2.24 -22.57 9.66
C LEU A 238 1.40 -22.60 10.94
N PRO A 239 1.80 -21.86 11.99
CA PRO A 239 1.07 -21.86 13.26
C PRO A 239 -0.42 -21.53 13.08
N LEU A 240 -0.71 -20.35 12.50
CA LEU A 240 -2.09 -19.87 12.34
C LEU A 240 -2.86 -20.68 11.29
N ALA A 241 -2.34 -20.78 10.07
CA ALA A 241 -3.04 -21.43 8.96
C ALA A 241 -3.20 -22.95 9.20
N GLY A 242 -2.23 -23.59 9.84
CA GLY A 242 -2.30 -25.01 10.21
C GLY A 242 -3.35 -25.30 11.28
N ASP A 243 -3.48 -24.45 12.29
CA ASP A 243 -4.56 -24.56 13.29
C ASP A 243 -5.93 -24.44 12.61
N ILE A 244 -6.10 -23.47 11.74
CA ILE A 244 -7.33 -23.24 10.99
C ILE A 244 -7.63 -24.45 10.08
N LEU A 245 -6.64 -24.98 9.36
CA LEU A 245 -6.80 -26.16 8.52
C LEU A 245 -7.34 -27.35 9.32
N ARG A 246 -6.74 -27.62 10.51
CA ARG A 246 -7.19 -28.71 11.40
C ARG A 246 -8.64 -28.51 11.87
N GLU A 247 -9.01 -27.31 12.20
CA GLU A 247 -10.37 -26.97 12.63
C GLU A 247 -11.39 -27.11 11.51
N VAL A 248 -11.09 -26.58 10.32
CA VAL A 248 -11.99 -26.65 9.17
C VAL A 248 -12.22 -28.13 8.78
N ARG A 249 -11.16 -28.93 8.73
CA ARG A 249 -11.29 -30.36 8.45
C ARG A 249 -12.11 -31.13 9.50
N ARG A 250 -11.98 -30.77 10.76
CA ARG A 250 -12.79 -31.37 11.83
C ARG A 250 -14.26 -31.00 11.69
N ALA A 251 -14.55 -29.71 11.35
CA ALA A 251 -15.91 -29.23 11.20
C ALA A 251 -16.58 -29.71 9.90
N TYR A 252 -15.80 -29.88 8.84
CA TYR A 252 -16.27 -30.20 7.49
C TYR A 252 -15.41 -31.25 6.81
N PRO A 253 -15.51 -32.56 7.22
CA PRO A 253 -14.59 -33.61 6.76
C PRO A 253 -14.63 -33.91 5.26
N THR A 254 -15.73 -33.55 4.57
CA THR A 254 -15.97 -33.90 3.15
C THR A 254 -15.95 -32.64 2.25
N LEU A 255 -15.37 -31.54 2.73
CA LEU A 255 -15.32 -30.30 1.97
C LEU A 255 -14.41 -30.44 0.75
N ASP A 256 -14.86 -29.97 -0.41
CA ASP A 256 -14.01 -29.90 -1.60
C ASP A 256 -12.86 -28.88 -1.42
N ARG A 257 -11.81 -29.03 -2.24
CA ARG A 257 -10.59 -28.23 -2.11
C ARG A 257 -10.87 -26.72 -2.21
N SER A 258 -11.74 -26.30 -3.13
CA SER A 258 -12.02 -24.86 -3.33
C SER A 258 -12.66 -24.25 -2.09
N ARG A 259 -13.70 -24.90 -1.55
CA ARG A 259 -14.36 -24.42 -0.32
C ARG A 259 -13.45 -24.50 0.88
N LEU A 260 -12.59 -25.54 0.96
CA LEU A 260 -11.60 -25.67 2.04
C LEU A 260 -10.66 -24.46 2.06
N VAL A 261 -10.09 -24.10 0.91
CA VAL A 261 -9.21 -22.93 0.80
C VAL A 261 -9.95 -21.65 1.21
N HIS A 262 -11.15 -21.40 0.70
CA HIS A 262 -11.93 -20.21 1.05
C HIS A 262 -12.28 -20.14 2.54
N GLU A 263 -12.63 -21.27 3.17
CA GLU A 263 -12.89 -21.31 4.61
C GLU A 263 -11.63 -21.00 5.43
N ILE A 264 -10.47 -21.51 4.99
CA ILE A 264 -9.19 -21.23 5.66
C ILE A 264 -8.87 -19.73 5.54
N MET A 265 -8.90 -19.16 4.33
CA MET A 265 -8.54 -17.75 4.10
C MET A 265 -9.49 -16.79 4.84
N ARG A 266 -10.79 -17.05 4.81
CA ARG A 266 -11.77 -16.26 5.56
C ARG A 266 -11.50 -16.26 7.07
N ARG A 267 -11.19 -17.42 7.64
CA ARG A 267 -10.86 -17.55 9.07
C ARG A 267 -9.50 -16.95 9.41
N HIS A 268 -8.54 -17.02 8.47
CA HIS A 268 -7.23 -16.42 8.64
C HIS A 268 -7.35 -14.90 8.82
N ILE A 269 -8.03 -14.21 7.90
CA ILE A 269 -8.31 -12.76 8.02
C ILE A 269 -9.05 -12.48 9.34
N THR A 270 -10.11 -13.23 9.64
CA THR A 270 -10.93 -13.00 10.84
C THR A 270 -10.08 -13.05 12.11
N ARG A 271 -9.22 -14.06 12.27
CA ARG A 271 -8.37 -14.20 13.45
C ARG A 271 -7.32 -13.12 13.58
N MET A 272 -6.70 -12.73 12.45
CA MET A 272 -5.76 -11.61 12.46
C MET A 272 -6.44 -10.31 12.84
N VAL A 273 -7.64 -10.03 12.30
CA VAL A 273 -8.43 -8.85 12.65
C VAL A 273 -8.84 -8.85 14.13
N GLU A 274 -9.34 -9.98 14.65
CA GLU A 274 -9.71 -10.11 16.06
C GLU A 274 -8.52 -9.91 16.99
N ASP A 275 -7.35 -10.46 16.66
CA ASP A 275 -6.11 -10.28 17.41
C ASP A 275 -5.69 -8.80 17.47
N VAL A 276 -5.69 -8.10 16.32
CA VAL A 276 -5.38 -6.66 16.27
C VAL A 276 -6.36 -5.84 17.11
N ILE A 277 -7.66 -6.17 17.08
CA ILE A 277 -8.66 -5.44 17.88
C ILE A 277 -8.35 -5.60 19.39
N VAL A 278 -8.07 -6.82 19.84
CA VAL A 278 -7.74 -7.08 21.26
C VAL A 278 -6.43 -6.37 21.65
N SER A 279 -5.37 -6.60 20.90
CA SER A 279 -4.03 -6.04 21.17
C SER A 279 -4.05 -4.50 21.18
N THR A 280 -4.73 -3.90 20.20
CA THR A 280 -4.88 -2.43 20.11
C THR A 280 -5.71 -1.88 21.26
N THR A 281 -6.80 -2.56 21.65
CA THR A 281 -7.62 -2.14 22.79
C THR A 281 -6.80 -2.14 24.09
N GLU A 282 -5.96 -3.14 24.29
CA GLU A 282 -5.04 -3.19 25.43
C GLU A 282 -4.01 -2.03 25.38
N ALA A 283 -3.42 -1.77 24.21
CA ALA A 283 -2.47 -0.68 24.02
C ALA A 283 -3.11 0.70 24.27
N LEU A 284 -4.33 0.92 23.79
CA LEU A 284 -5.11 2.12 24.04
C LEU A 284 -5.45 2.28 25.55
N GLY A 285 -5.80 1.17 26.22
CA GLY A 285 -6.03 1.18 27.66
C GLY A 285 -4.78 1.55 28.49
N GLN A 286 -3.60 1.13 28.03
CA GLN A 286 -2.33 1.46 28.69
C GLN A 286 -1.91 2.93 28.50
N VAL A 287 -2.10 3.48 27.29
CA VAL A 287 -1.69 4.84 26.92
C VAL A 287 -2.77 5.86 27.32
N ALA A 288 -4.03 5.45 27.27
CA ALA A 288 -5.22 6.28 27.54
C ALA A 288 -5.18 7.63 26.79
N PRO A 289 -4.99 7.65 25.45
CA PRO A 289 -4.84 8.90 24.72
C PRO A 289 -6.13 9.72 24.78
N ALA A 290 -6.02 11.01 25.08
CA ALA A 290 -7.13 11.95 25.13
C ALA A 290 -7.31 12.73 23.81
N SER A 291 -6.34 12.63 22.91
CA SER A 291 -6.33 13.34 21.63
C SER A 291 -5.58 12.55 20.55
N VAL A 292 -5.73 12.95 19.29
CA VAL A 292 -4.94 12.41 18.17
C VAL A 292 -3.44 12.72 18.34
N ASP A 293 -3.10 13.83 18.96
CA ASP A 293 -1.69 14.20 19.18
C ASP A 293 -1.04 13.32 20.26
N ASP A 294 -1.81 12.80 21.23
CA ASP A 294 -1.31 11.78 22.16
C ASP A 294 -1.00 10.46 21.43
N VAL A 295 -1.79 10.10 20.41
CA VAL A 295 -1.51 8.94 19.55
C VAL A 295 -0.20 9.16 18.77
N ARG A 296 -0.05 10.33 18.15
CA ARG A 296 1.16 10.70 17.40
C ARG A 296 2.42 10.69 18.28
N GLY A 297 2.28 11.16 19.52
CA GLY A 297 3.35 11.27 20.51
C GLY A 297 3.56 10.04 21.40
N ALA A 298 2.84 8.93 21.17
CA ALA A 298 2.85 7.75 22.05
C ALA A 298 4.21 7.02 22.15
N GLY A 299 5.16 7.36 21.29
CA GLY A 299 6.49 6.74 21.29
C GLY A 299 6.52 5.30 20.76
N ARG A 300 5.40 4.78 20.30
CA ARG A 300 5.23 3.47 19.67
C ARG A 300 3.97 3.45 18.83
N ALA A 301 3.89 2.53 17.86
CA ALA A 301 2.62 2.22 17.23
C ALA A 301 1.63 1.65 18.26
N LEU A 302 0.37 2.06 18.17
CA LEU A 302 -0.71 1.59 19.05
C LEU A 302 -1.57 0.52 18.38
N VAL A 303 -1.65 0.51 17.05
CA VAL A 303 -2.29 -0.55 16.28
C VAL A 303 -1.26 -1.60 15.91
N GLY A 304 -1.55 -2.86 16.18
CA GLY A 304 -0.64 -3.94 15.84
C GLY A 304 -1.07 -5.30 16.37
N PHE A 305 -0.40 -6.32 15.89
CA PHE A 305 -0.58 -7.69 16.35
C PHE A 305 -0.09 -7.89 17.80
N SER A 306 -0.71 -8.85 18.49
CA SER A 306 -0.14 -9.42 19.71
C SER A 306 1.24 -10.03 19.44
N PRO A 307 2.09 -10.23 20.45
CA PRO A 307 3.39 -10.89 20.25
C PRO A 307 3.27 -12.29 19.61
N ALA A 308 2.23 -13.06 19.96
CA ALA A 308 1.99 -14.39 19.41
C ALA A 308 1.60 -14.32 17.93
N MET A 309 0.68 -13.43 17.57
CA MET A 309 0.24 -13.25 16.17
C MET A 309 1.37 -12.69 15.31
N ARG A 310 2.15 -11.74 15.82
CA ARG A 310 3.34 -11.22 15.12
C ARG A 310 4.37 -12.30 14.82
N ALA A 311 4.56 -13.24 15.73
CA ALA A 311 5.43 -14.39 15.48
C ALA A 311 4.87 -15.30 14.37
N ALA A 312 3.56 -15.59 14.38
CA ALA A 312 2.89 -16.38 13.36
C ALA A 312 2.93 -15.70 11.97
N GLU A 313 2.70 -14.39 11.92
CA GLU A 313 2.80 -13.55 10.72
C GLU A 313 4.22 -13.59 10.13
N ALA A 314 5.25 -13.43 10.97
CA ALA A 314 6.64 -13.51 10.53
C ALA A 314 7.00 -14.91 9.97
N GLU A 315 6.38 -15.98 10.46
CA GLU A 315 6.54 -17.32 9.90
C GLU A 315 5.84 -17.46 8.55
N THR A 316 4.63 -16.88 8.42
CA THR A 316 3.91 -16.84 7.14
C THR A 316 4.72 -16.09 6.09
N LYS A 317 5.27 -14.90 6.39
CA LYS A 317 6.13 -14.14 5.48
C LYS A 317 7.39 -14.91 5.06
N ARG A 318 8.05 -15.61 6.00
CA ARG A 318 9.20 -16.47 5.68
C ARG A 318 8.84 -17.65 4.78
N PHE A 319 7.68 -18.25 5.02
CA PHE A 319 7.16 -19.34 4.19
C PHE A 319 6.86 -18.86 2.77
N LEU A 320 6.12 -17.76 2.61
CA LEU A 320 5.83 -17.13 1.32
C LEU A 320 7.12 -16.76 0.57
N PHE A 321 8.08 -16.17 1.28
CA PHE A 321 9.37 -15.82 0.68
C PHE A 321 10.07 -17.03 0.07
N LYS A 322 10.07 -18.17 0.78
CA LYS A 322 10.72 -19.41 0.33
C LYS A 322 9.93 -20.12 -0.76
N ARG A 323 8.60 -20.27 -0.60
CA ARG A 323 7.76 -21.12 -1.45
C ARG A 323 7.23 -20.40 -2.69
N VAL A 324 7.03 -19.09 -2.60
CA VAL A 324 6.44 -18.28 -3.68
C VAL A 324 7.49 -17.39 -4.34
N TYR A 325 8.05 -16.43 -3.60
CA TYR A 325 8.90 -15.40 -4.23
C TYR A 325 10.27 -15.90 -4.70
N ARG A 326 10.76 -17.00 -4.12
CA ARG A 326 12.00 -17.66 -4.54
C ARG A 326 11.79 -18.87 -5.43
N ASP A 327 10.55 -19.17 -5.81
CA ASP A 327 10.31 -20.23 -6.78
C ASP A 327 10.99 -19.90 -8.11
N PRO A 328 11.69 -20.87 -8.75
CA PRO A 328 12.42 -20.61 -10.01
C PRO A 328 11.51 -20.15 -11.16
N SER A 329 10.25 -20.51 -11.18
CA SER A 329 9.31 -20.03 -12.21
C SER A 329 9.00 -18.54 -12.03
N VAL A 330 8.68 -18.14 -10.79
CA VAL A 330 8.43 -16.73 -10.43
C VAL A 330 9.69 -15.88 -10.61
N SER A 331 10.83 -16.34 -10.09
CA SER A 331 12.09 -15.59 -10.18
C SER A 331 12.49 -15.30 -11.62
N ARG A 332 12.39 -16.29 -12.52
CA ARG A 332 12.72 -16.07 -13.95
C ARG A 332 11.86 -15.02 -14.63
N VAL A 333 10.57 -15.01 -14.32
CA VAL A 333 9.65 -14.00 -14.84
C VAL A 333 10.00 -12.61 -14.30
N MET A 334 10.30 -12.52 -13.01
CA MET A 334 10.67 -11.26 -12.38
C MET A 334 12.02 -10.71 -12.86
N ASP A 335 13.02 -11.57 -13.11
CA ASP A 335 14.30 -11.16 -13.68
C ASP A 335 14.14 -10.55 -15.08
N ARG A 336 13.26 -11.14 -15.90
CA ARG A 336 12.92 -10.59 -17.23
C ARG A 336 12.17 -9.26 -17.11
N ALA A 337 11.26 -9.13 -16.17
CA ALA A 337 10.55 -7.89 -15.89
C ALA A 337 11.52 -6.78 -15.42
N GLU A 338 12.49 -7.11 -14.58
CA GLU A 338 13.57 -6.18 -14.20
C GLU A 338 14.37 -5.70 -15.42
N THR A 339 14.70 -6.62 -16.35
CA THR A 339 15.40 -6.27 -17.59
C THR A 339 14.60 -5.25 -18.40
N ILE A 340 13.30 -5.47 -18.58
CA ILE A 340 12.41 -4.53 -19.29
C ILE A 340 12.48 -3.12 -18.67
N VAL A 341 12.40 -3.03 -17.35
CA VAL A 341 12.44 -1.73 -16.66
C VAL A 341 13.80 -1.04 -16.80
N ARG A 342 14.92 -1.80 -16.71
CA ARG A 342 16.26 -1.26 -16.90
C ARG A 342 16.47 -0.76 -18.33
N ASP A 343 16.06 -1.54 -19.32
CA ASP A 343 16.19 -1.19 -20.73
C ASP A 343 15.39 0.09 -21.04
N LEU A 344 14.14 0.15 -20.58
CA LEU A 344 13.29 1.33 -20.74
C LEU A 344 13.92 2.56 -20.07
N PHE A 345 14.43 2.41 -18.83
CA PHE A 345 15.06 3.53 -18.14
C PHE A 345 16.29 4.04 -18.91
N ALA A 346 17.22 3.16 -19.29
CA ALA A 346 18.42 3.54 -20.00
C ALA A 346 18.09 4.23 -21.33
N ARG A 347 17.19 3.65 -22.12
CA ARG A 347 16.76 4.19 -23.42
C ARG A 347 16.15 5.57 -23.30
N LEU A 348 15.21 5.76 -22.37
CA LEU A 348 14.49 7.02 -22.20
C LEU A 348 15.35 8.08 -21.50
N PHE A 349 16.32 7.68 -20.69
CA PHE A 349 17.29 8.58 -20.09
C PHE A 349 18.27 9.15 -21.15
N GLU A 350 18.75 8.30 -22.07
CA GLU A 350 19.60 8.70 -23.19
C GLU A 350 18.83 9.52 -24.25
N ASN A 351 17.58 9.14 -24.53
CA ASN A 351 16.74 9.72 -25.56
C ASN A 351 15.39 10.21 -25.02
N PRO A 352 15.34 11.29 -24.24
CA PRO A 352 14.10 11.81 -23.65
C PRO A 352 13.01 12.20 -24.68
N ALA A 353 13.42 12.46 -25.93
CA ALA A 353 12.50 12.77 -27.02
C ALA A 353 11.59 11.57 -27.41
N GLU A 354 11.92 10.37 -27.01
CA GLU A 354 11.09 9.16 -27.23
C GLU A 354 9.92 9.03 -26.25
N MET A 355 9.95 9.78 -25.12
CA MET A 355 8.78 9.91 -24.23
C MET A 355 7.65 10.72 -24.88
N PRO A 356 6.39 10.53 -24.45
CA PRO A 356 5.28 11.40 -24.82
C PRO A 356 5.57 12.89 -24.50
N GLU A 357 5.00 13.80 -25.28
CA GLU A 357 5.32 15.24 -25.22
C GLU A 357 5.21 15.81 -23.80
N GLU A 358 4.17 15.44 -23.07
CA GLU A 358 3.93 15.90 -21.70
C GLU A 358 4.99 15.43 -20.69
N TRP A 359 5.78 14.40 -21.05
CA TRP A 359 6.86 13.87 -20.22
C TRP A 359 8.24 14.34 -20.64
N ARG A 360 8.37 15.03 -21.80
CA ARG A 360 9.64 15.58 -22.25
C ARG A 360 10.04 16.75 -21.37
N ASP A 361 11.32 16.78 -20.98
CA ASP A 361 11.86 17.95 -20.30
C ASP A 361 12.17 19.04 -21.34
N THR A 362 11.43 20.14 -21.26
CA THR A 362 11.64 21.31 -22.13
C THR A 362 12.65 22.29 -21.55
N SER A 363 13.17 22.04 -20.33
CA SER A 363 14.17 22.90 -19.72
C SER A 363 15.55 22.64 -20.36
N ALA A 364 16.23 23.71 -20.77
CA ALA A 364 17.59 23.65 -21.32
C ALA A 364 18.68 23.29 -20.29
N SER A 365 18.31 22.93 -19.06
CA SER A 365 19.26 22.56 -18.01
C SER A 365 19.69 21.10 -18.21
N GLY A 366 20.97 20.87 -18.38
CA GLY A 366 21.58 19.53 -18.43
C GLY A 366 21.58 18.79 -17.08
N ASP A 367 20.56 18.98 -16.24
CA ASP A 367 20.42 18.35 -14.94
C ASP A 367 20.01 16.88 -15.10
N GLU A 368 21.00 16.00 -15.00
CA GLU A 368 20.82 14.54 -15.10
C GLU A 368 19.92 13.99 -14.00
N ALA A 369 20.00 14.52 -12.78
CA ALA A 369 19.17 14.04 -11.68
C ALA A 369 17.68 14.36 -11.92
N ARG A 370 17.39 15.54 -12.46
CA ARG A 370 16.05 15.93 -12.88
C ARG A 370 15.53 15.06 -14.02
N ARG A 371 16.39 14.77 -15.02
CA ARG A 371 16.04 13.88 -16.12
C ARG A 371 15.75 12.47 -15.63
N ALA A 372 16.62 11.92 -14.79
CA ALA A 372 16.45 10.58 -14.21
C ALA A 372 15.12 10.50 -13.44
N ARG A 373 14.82 11.51 -12.61
CA ARG A 373 13.56 11.57 -11.87
C ARG A 373 12.34 11.62 -12.81
N ARG A 374 12.42 12.38 -13.89
CA ARG A 374 11.35 12.47 -14.88
C ARG A 374 11.09 11.12 -15.56
N VAL A 375 12.15 10.41 -15.94
CA VAL A 375 12.05 9.06 -16.50
C VAL A 375 11.46 8.10 -15.47
N ALA A 376 11.92 8.15 -14.23
CA ALA A 376 11.38 7.32 -13.15
C ALA A 376 9.90 7.59 -12.88
N ASP A 377 9.47 8.85 -12.87
CA ASP A 377 8.05 9.25 -12.74
C ASP A 377 7.20 8.69 -13.88
N TYR A 378 7.70 8.75 -15.12
CA TYR A 378 7.01 8.19 -16.28
C TYR A 378 6.90 6.66 -16.20
N LEU A 379 8.02 5.97 -15.93
CA LEU A 379 8.06 4.51 -15.85
C LEU A 379 7.18 3.98 -14.70
N SER A 380 7.27 4.58 -13.52
CA SER A 380 6.43 4.16 -12.38
C SER A 380 4.94 4.36 -12.64
N GLY A 381 4.58 5.32 -13.50
CA GLY A 381 3.22 5.55 -13.94
C GLY A 381 2.67 4.52 -14.94
N MET A 382 3.50 3.67 -15.52
CA MET A 382 3.06 2.65 -16.47
C MET A 382 2.29 1.51 -15.79
N THR A 383 1.41 0.87 -16.55
CA THR A 383 0.89 -0.46 -16.24
C THR A 383 1.83 -1.52 -16.80
N ASP A 384 1.72 -2.76 -16.37
CA ASP A 384 2.55 -3.86 -16.87
C ASP A 384 2.42 -4.03 -18.39
N SER A 385 1.19 -4.03 -18.89
CA SER A 385 0.92 -4.14 -20.31
C SER A 385 1.44 -2.96 -21.12
N TYR A 386 1.39 -1.74 -20.55
CA TYR A 386 1.93 -0.55 -21.21
C TYR A 386 3.46 -0.58 -21.25
N ALA A 387 4.12 -1.01 -20.16
CA ALA A 387 5.57 -1.16 -20.14
C ALA A 387 6.07 -2.18 -21.19
N LEU A 388 5.35 -3.31 -21.34
CA LEU A 388 5.63 -4.28 -22.40
C LEU A 388 5.43 -3.71 -23.80
N ALA A 389 4.35 -2.98 -24.04
CA ALA A 389 4.08 -2.35 -25.32
C ALA A 389 5.13 -1.29 -25.66
N GLU A 390 5.53 -0.50 -24.67
CA GLU A 390 6.56 0.53 -24.83
C GLU A 390 7.94 -0.08 -25.11
N HIS A 391 8.28 -1.18 -24.43
CA HIS A 391 9.50 -1.90 -24.72
C HIS A 391 9.52 -2.45 -26.15
N ARG A 392 8.40 -3.04 -26.63
CA ARG A 392 8.29 -3.49 -28.03
C ARG A 392 8.38 -2.35 -29.03
N ARG A 393 7.95 -1.15 -28.68
CA ARG A 393 8.06 0.03 -29.54
C ARG A 393 9.51 0.51 -29.70
N LEU A 394 10.32 0.34 -28.66
CA LEU A 394 11.67 0.90 -28.56
C LEU A 394 12.78 -0.11 -28.87
N PHE A 395 12.48 -1.41 -28.84
CA PHE A 395 13.46 -2.49 -28.98
C PHE A 395 12.96 -3.56 -29.95
N ASP A 396 13.87 -4.13 -30.73
CA ASP A 396 13.56 -5.18 -31.70
C ASP A 396 13.15 -6.49 -31.03
N VAL A 397 13.64 -6.77 -29.84
CA VAL A 397 13.36 -7.97 -29.06
C VAL A 397 12.88 -7.57 -27.66
N THR A 398 11.74 -8.11 -27.26
CA THR A 398 11.19 -7.92 -25.89
C THR A 398 11.21 -9.26 -25.14
N PRO A 399 11.73 -9.33 -23.92
CA PRO A 399 11.67 -10.54 -23.10
C PRO A 399 10.25 -11.06 -22.94
N GLU A 400 10.04 -12.36 -23.17
CA GLU A 400 8.77 -13.00 -22.90
C GLU A 400 8.64 -13.25 -21.38
N LEU A 401 7.53 -12.80 -20.80
CA LEU A 401 7.21 -13.01 -19.39
C LEU A 401 6.32 -14.27 -19.25
N ARG A 402 6.92 -15.46 -19.54
CA ARG A 402 6.25 -16.76 -19.38
C ARG A 402 7.22 -17.76 -18.73
#